data_cb90a50257e202a402289574067658cb
#
_entry.id   cb90a50257e202a402289574067658cb
#
_cell.length_a   1.000
_cell.length_b   1.000
_cell.length_c   1.000
_cell.angle_alpha   90.00
_cell.angle_beta   90.00
_cell.angle_gamma   90.00
#
_symmetry.space_group_name_H-M   'P 1'
#
loop_
_entity.id
_entity.type
_entity.pdbx_description
1 polymer ?
#
loop_
_entity_poly.entity_id
_entity_poly.type
_entity_poly.pdbx_seq_one_letter_code
_entity_poly.pdbx_strand_id
1 'polypeptide(L)'
;QWTIDQSKDEGLVAIARLRLASVMLEDGRASDALSVLDAMKSDKANASFDLSRLDRRGDVLMALGRKDDALKVWDEALEKSAEEPSWKQLLQIKRDHAVSAPGKSS
;
A
#
# COMPACT_ATOMS: atom_id res chain seq x y z
N GLN A 1 33.66 -6.17 -11.33
CA GLN A 1 32.44 -6.28 -10.51
C GLN A 1 32.21 -4.99 -9.73
N TRP A 2 31.08 -4.42 -9.90
CA TRP A 2 30.69 -3.20 -9.18
C TRP A 2 29.92 -3.58 -7.93
N THR A 3 30.09 -2.77 -6.90
CA THR A 3 29.39 -2.97 -5.65
C THR A 3 28.25 -1.97 -5.56
N ILE A 4 27.11 -2.47 -5.13
CA ILE A 4 25.94 -1.63 -4.92
C ILE A 4 25.81 -1.41 -3.43
N ASP A 5 25.57 -0.18 -3.03
CA ASP A 5 25.22 0.13 -1.64
C ASP A 5 23.98 -0.68 -1.30
N GLN A 6 24.06 -1.52 -0.29
CA GLN A 6 22.98 -2.42 0.08
C GLN A 6 21.68 -1.68 0.39
N SER A 7 21.76 -0.53 1.08
CA SER A 7 20.59 0.29 1.38
C SER A 7 19.91 0.79 0.13
N LYS A 8 20.72 1.21 -0.84
CA LYS A 8 20.23 1.71 -2.12
C LYS A 8 19.55 0.62 -2.92
N ASP A 9 20.18 -0.56 -2.90
CA ASP A 9 19.67 -1.74 -3.60
C ASP A 9 18.33 -2.17 -3.01
N GLU A 10 18.24 -2.18 -1.69
CA GLU A 10 16.98 -2.51 -1.01
C GLU A 10 15.88 -1.52 -1.34
N GLY A 11 16.22 -0.23 -1.42
CA GLY A 11 15.27 0.81 -1.79
C GLY A 11 14.75 0.63 -3.21
N LEU A 12 15.65 0.30 -4.14
CA LEU A 12 15.25 0.05 -5.53
C LEU A 12 14.36 -1.18 -5.64
N VAL A 13 14.68 -2.23 -4.90
CA VAL A 13 13.87 -3.45 -4.87
C VAL A 13 12.48 -3.15 -4.32
N ALA A 14 12.42 -2.36 -3.27
CA ALA A 14 11.14 -1.98 -2.66
C ALA A 14 10.26 -1.21 -3.63
N ILE A 15 10.83 -0.23 -4.34
CA ILE A 15 10.10 0.53 -5.34
C ILE A 15 9.60 -0.38 -6.46
N ALA A 16 10.46 -1.30 -6.91
CA ALA A 16 10.09 -2.26 -7.95
C ALA A 16 8.92 -3.14 -7.51
N ARG A 17 8.94 -3.57 -6.25
CA ARG A 17 7.86 -4.39 -5.70
C ARG A 17 6.54 -3.63 -5.62
N LEU A 18 6.59 -2.35 -5.24
CA LEU A 18 5.39 -1.51 -5.22
C LEU A 18 4.78 -1.40 -6.61
N ARG A 19 5.63 -1.19 -7.62
CA ARG A 19 5.16 -1.11 -9.00
C ARG A 19 4.61 -2.43 -9.47
N LEU A 20 5.28 -3.52 -9.13
CA LEU A 20 4.82 -4.85 -9.49
C LEU A 20 3.44 -5.13 -8.91
N ALA A 21 3.25 -4.80 -7.63
CA ALA A 21 1.95 -4.97 -6.98
C ALA A 21 0.86 -4.16 -7.69
N SER A 22 1.18 -2.93 -8.10
CA SER A 22 0.22 -2.09 -8.83
C SER A 22 -0.15 -2.71 -10.18
N VAL A 23 0.84 -3.22 -10.92
CA VAL A 23 0.61 -3.87 -12.21
C VAL A 23 -0.24 -5.13 -12.03
N MET A 24 0.08 -5.92 -11.02
CA MET A 24 -0.70 -7.13 -10.71
C MET A 24 -2.15 -6.80 -10.38
N LEU A 25 -2.37 -5.72 -9.63
CA LEU A 25 -3.71 -5.27 -9.30
C LEU A 25 -4.49 -4.88 -10.55
N GLU A 26 -3.86 -4.11 -11.44
CA GLU A 26 -4.48 -3.70 -12.70
C GLU A 26 -4.80 -4.90 -13.58
N ASP A 27 -4.00 -5.93 -13.49
CA ASP A 27 -4.12 -7.14 -14.28
C ASP A 27 -5.14 -8.13 -13.71
N GLY A 28 -5.82 -7.76 -12.63
CA GLY A 28 -6.79 -8.62 -11.98
C GLY A 28 -6.17 -9.67 -11.08
N ARG A 29 -4.90 -9.51 -10.73
CA ARG A 29 -4.15 -10.45 -9.88
C ARG A 29 -3.98 -9.87 -8.48
N ALA A 30 -5.10 -9.53 -7.85
CA ALA A 30 -5.07 -8.87 -6.55
C ALA A 30 -4.45 -9.76 -5.46
N SER A 31 -4.72 -11.06 -5.49
CA SER A 31 -4.11 -11.98 -4.50
C SER A 31 -2.59 -12.00 -4.60
N ASP A 32 -2.07 -12.02 -5.82
CA ASP A 32 -0.62 -12.00 -6.04
C ASP A 32 -0.03 -10.66 -5.58
N ALA A 33 -0.73 -9.57 -5.87
CA ALA A 33 -0.31 -8.25 -5.43
C ALA A 33 -0.22 -8.18 -3.90
N LEU A 34 -1.21 -8.75 -3.21
CA LEU A 34 -1.20 -8.78 -1.75
C LEU A 34 0.01 -9.55 -1.23
N SER A 35 0.33 -10.68 -1.85
CA SER A 35 1.48 -11.48 -1.45
C SER A 35 2.79 -10.69 -1.58
N VAL A 36 2.93 -9.94 -2.66
CA VAL A 36 4.11 -9.10 -2.87
C VAL A 36 4.21 -8.04 -1.76
N LEU A 37 3.09 -7.39 -1.46
CA LEU A 37 3.07 -6.33 -0.44
C LEU A 37 3.31 -6.89 0.97
N ASP A 38 2.75 -8.05 1.26
CA ASP A 38 2.91 -8.68 2.57
C ASP A 38 4.35 -9.12 2.83
N ALA A 39 5.09 -9.43 1.77
CA ALA A 39 6.50 -9.78 1.89
C ALA A 39 7.38 -8.57 2.19
N MET A 40 6.87 -7.37 2.01
CA MET A 40 7.62 -6.14 2.25
C MET A 40 7.52 -5.73 3.71
N LYS A 41 8.62 -5.24 4.24
CA LYS A 41 8.67 -4.82 5.64
C LYS A 41 8.40 -3.33 5.77
N SER A 42 7.84 -2.96 6.91
CA SER A 42 7.70 -1.56 7.27
C SER A 42 9.07 -0.90 7.35
N ASP A 43 9.15 0.34 6.88
CA ASP A 43 10.40 1.10 6.92
C ASP A 43 10.18 2.37 7.73
N LYS A 44 10.60 2.33 8.99
CA LYS A 44 10.44 3.47 9.89
C LYS A 44 11.30 4.66 9.48
N ALA A 45 12.39 4.39 8.78
CA ALA A 45 13.29 5.46 8.33
C ALA A 45 12.74 6.18 7.10
N ASN A 46 11.79 5.57 6.41
CA ASN A 46 11.19 6.17 5.22
C ASN A 46 9.67 6.10 5.33
N ALA A 47 9.11 7.11 5.98
CA ALA A 47 7.67 7.16 6.23
C ALA A 47 6.86 7.20 4.94
N SER A 48 7.35 7.92 3.94
CA SER A 48 6.66 8.02 2.65
C SER A 48 6.54 6.68 1.95
N PHE A 49 7.60 5.88 2.00
CA PHE A 49 7.60 4.54 1.44
C PHE A 49 6.59 3.65 2.18
N ASP A 50 6.60 3.73 3.50
CA ASP A 50 5.68 2.92 4.31
C ASP A 50 4.23 3.28 4.04
N LEU A 51 3.95 4.59 3.88
CA LEU A 51 2.62 5.05 3.52
C LEU A 51 2.19 4.56 2.14
N SER A 52 3.13 4.56 1.17
CA SER A 52 2.84 4.02 -0.16
C SER A 52 2.49 2.54 -0.10
N ARG A 53 3.22 1.78 0.70
CA ARG A 53 2.97 0.35 0.87
C ARG A 53 1.57 0.11 1.46
N LEU A 54 1.23 0.84 2.50
CA LEU A 54 -0.06 0.70 3.15
C LEU A 54 -1.20 1.14 2.23
N ASP A 55 -1.00 2.20 1.47
CA ASP A 55 -2.00 2.68 0.54
C ASP A 55 -2.31 1.62 -0.53
N ARG A 56 -1.29 1.04 -1.12
CA ARG A 56 -1.48 -0.01 -2.12
C ARG A 56 -2.11 -1.26 -1.51
N ARG A 57 -1.75 -1.56 -0.29
CA ARG A 57 -2.35 -2.70 0.41
C ARG A 57 -3.85 -2.49 0.59
N GLY A 58 -4.26 -1.27 0.94
CA GLY A 58 -5.67 -0.93 1.02
C GLY A 58 -6.40 -1.11 -0.31
N ASP A 59 -5.79 -0.63 -1.39
CA ASP A 59 -6.36 -0.78 -2.74
C ASP A 59 -6.55 -2.24 -3.11
N VAL A 60 -5.55 -3.07 -2.81
CA VAL A 60 -5.61 -4.50 -3.11
C VAL A 60 -6.70 -5.19 -2.29
N LEU A 61 -6.80 -4.86 -1.02
CA LEU A 61 -7.82 -5.43 -0.15
C LEU A 61 -9.23 -5.06 -0.62
N MET A 62 -9.41 -3.82 -1.08
CA MET A 62 -10.69 -3.42 -1.68
C MET A 62 -11.01 -4.27 -2.92
N ALA A 63 -10.02 -4.49 -3.76
CA ALA A 63 -10.20 -5.29 -4.97
C ALA A 63 -10.56 -6.74 -4.64
N LEU A 64 -10.07 -7.24 -3.50
CA LEU A 64 -10.39 -8.60 -3.04
C LEU A 64 -11.74 -8.67 -2.32
N GLY A 65 -12.43 -7.56 -2.18
CA GLY A 65 -13.70 -7.53 -1.47
C GLY A 65 -13.55 -7.52 0.05
N ARG A 66 -12.35 -7.22 0.54
CA ARG A 66 -12.04 -7.20 1.97
C ARG A 66 -12.04 -5.77 2.49
N LYS A 67 -13.20 -5.15 2.41
CA LYS A 67 -13.38 -3.73 2.75
C LYS A 67 -12.96 -3.41 4.18
N ASP A 68 -13.36 -4.25 5.14
CA ASP A 68 -13.04 -3.99 6.56
C ASP A 68 -11.53 -3.99 6.79
N ASP A 69 -10.84 -4.92 6.15
CA ASP A 69 -9.38 -4.98 6.26
C ASP A 69 -8.73 -3.78 5.59
N ALA A 70 -9.26 -3.35 4.45
CA ALA A 70 -8.76 -2.16 3.76
C ALA A 70 -8.91 -0.92 4.65
N LEU A 71 -10.05 -0.78 5.31
CA LEU A 71 -10.27 0.36 6.21
C LEU A 71 -9.29 0.36 7.37
N LYS A 72 -8.99 -0.81 7.92
CA LYS A 72 -8.00 -0.92 8.99
C LYS A 72 -6.61 -0.49 8.52
N VAL A 73 -6.23 -0.89 7.32
CA VAL A 73 -4.92 -0.53 6.76
C VAL A 73 -4.84 0.98 6.54
N TRP A 74 -5.89 1.58 6.00
CA TRP A 74 -5.91 3.03 5.78
C TRP A 74 -5.96 3.81 7.09
N ASP A 75 -6.62 3.28 8.14
CA ASP A 75 -6.58 3.89 9.47
C ASP A 75 -5.17 3.87 10.03
N GLU A 76 -4.45 2.77 9.86
CA GLU A 76 -3.05 2.67 10.27
C GLU A 76 -2.21 3.69 9.51
N ALA A 77 -2.42 3.79 8.20
CA ALA A 77 -1.70 4.75 7.37
C ALA A 77 -1.99 6.19 7.80
N LEU A 78 -3.25 6.47 8.15
CA LEU A 78 -3.62 7.82 8.61
C LEU A 78 -2.88 8.19 9.88
N GLU A 79 -2.75 7.26 10.82
CA GLU A 79 -1.97 7.51 12.03
C GLU A 79 -0.52 7.83 11.70
N LYS A 80 0.06 7.09 10.77
CA LYS A 80 1.45 7.29 10.35
C LYS A 80 1.65 8.54 9.53
N SER A 81 0.59 9.11 8.97
CA SER A 81 0.66 10.31 8.13
C SER A 81 0.41 11.60 8.89
N ALA A 82 0.48 11.58 10.22
CA ALA A 82 0.17 12.75 11.03
C ALA A 82 0.96 13.98 10.65
N GLU A 83 2.21 13.82 10.20
CA GLU A 83 3.07 14.92 9.79
C GLU A 83 3.26 15.00 8.28
N GLU A 84 2.38 14.33 7.53
CA GLU A 84 2.44 14.29 6.07
C GLU A 84 1.07 14.71 5.50
N PRO A 85 0.77 16.03 5.46
CA PRO A 85 -0.57 16.50 5.13
C PRO A 85 -1.12 16.00 3.79
N SER A 86 -0.25 15.90 2.78
CA SER A 86 -0.67 15.42 1.46
C SER A 86 -1.14 13.96 1.52
N TRP A 87 -0.40 13.13 2.23
CA TRP A 87 -0.77 11.74 2.42
C TRP A 87 -2.05 11.62 3.23
N LYS A 88 -2.13 12.41 4.31
CA LYS A 88 -3.30 12.39 5.18
C LYS A 88 -4.57 12.71 4.40
N GLN A 89 -4.52 13.73 3.56
CA GLN A 89 -5.66 14.13 2.75
C GLN A 89 -6.06 13.03 1.77
N LEU A 90 -5.09 12.47 1.07
CA LEU A 90 -5.34 11.39 0.11
C LEU A 90 -5.96 10.17 0.79
N LEU A 91 -5.36 9.75 1.89
CA LEU A 91 -5.83 8.57 2.63
C LEU A 91 -7.24 8.78 3.18
N GLN A 92 -7.53 9.98 3.66
CA GLN A 92 -8.86 10.30 4.17
C GLN A 92 -9.90 10.20 3.06
N ILE A 93 -9.58 10.72 1.88
CA ILE A 93 -10.46 10.64 0.72
C ILE A 93 -10.71 9.18 0.33
N LYS A 94 -9.66 8.38 0.27
CA LYS A 94 -9.79 6.97 -0.07
C LYS A 94 -10.60 6.20 0.95
N ARG A 95 -10.36 6.47 2.21
CA ARG A 95 -11.10 5.82 3.29
C ARG A 95 -12.58 6.18 3.23
N ASP A 96 -12.90 7.45 3.07
CA ASP A 96 -14.28 7.91 2.98
C ASP A 96 -14.98 7.31 1.78
N HIS A 97 -14.28 7.22 0.66
CA HIS A 97 -14.82 6.61 -0.55
C HIS A 97 -15.12 5.11 -0.32
N ALA A 98 -14.22 4.43 0.36
CA ALA A 98 -14.39 3.01 0.67
C ALA A 98 -15.57 2.78 1.60
N VAL A 99 -15.74 3.65 2.60
CA VAL A 99 -16.85 3.54 3.55
C VAL A 99 -18.20 3.65 2.83
N SER A 100 -18.29 4.56 1.86
CA SER A 100 -19.53 4.77 1.13
C SER A 100 -19.72 3.81 -0.04
N ALA A 101 -18.68 3.11 -0.46
CA ALA A 101 -18.78 2.17 -1.57
C ALA A 101 -19.60 0.94 -1.15
N PRO A 102 -20.41 0.38 -2.06
CA PRO A 102 -21.10 -0.87 -1.75
C PRO A 102 -20.06 -1.96 -1.54
N GLY A 103 -20.27 -2.77 -0.52
CA GLY A 103 -19.44 -3.93 -0.30
C GLY A 103 -19.54 -4.87 -1.49
N LYS A 104 -18.47 -5.63 -1.74
CA LYS A 104 -18.51 -6.63 -2.79
C LYS A 104 -19.43 -7.74 -2.32
N SER A 105 -20.64 -7.74 -2.83
CA SER A 105 -21.58 -8.77 -2.42
C SER A 105 -21.26 -10.07 -3.14
N SER A 106 -21.37 -11.10 -2.42
CA SER A 106 -21.22 -12.43 -2.96
C SER A 106 -22.46 -12.82 -3.73
#